data_f43933f1a3156421e07cd3cf905943fd
#
_entry.id   f43933f1a3156421e07cd3cf905943fd
#
_cell.length_a   1.000
_cell.length_b   1.000
_cell.length_c   1.000
_cell.angle_alpha   90.00
_cell.angle_beta   90.00
_cell.angle_gamma   90.00
#
_symmetry.space_group_name_H-M   'P 1'
#
loop_
_entity.id
_entity.type
_entity.pdbx_description
1 polymer ?
#
loop_
_entity_poly.entity_id
_entity_poly.type
_entity_poly.pdbx_seq_one_letter_code
_entity_poly.pdbx_strand_id
1 'polypeptide(L)'
;MINLFNIPNHNIDTSDFNHYLHGDIVEEFESNFRDYVGAKYSCTVNSATNAIFLSLLGKDTTVNIPSMIPSVVCNAILTSGNKINFIDNTEWVGDSYILHQFEDYKIIDSAQKVSLNQFKKEANNEDLMIFSFYPTKPVGSSDGGIIVSNDEDGNE
;
A
#
# COMPACT_ATOMS: atom_id res chain seq x y z
N MET A 1 -18.52 -17.87 19.64
CA MET A 1 -17.24 -17.14 19.45
C MET A 1 -17.38 -16.36 18.14
N ILE A 2 -17.25 -15.05 18.17
CA ILE A 2 -17.29 -14.22 16.95
C ILE A 2 -15.87 -14.21 16.39
N ASN A 3 -15.67 -14.75 15.19
CA ASN A 3 -14.41 -14.61 14.49
C ASN A 3 -14.30 -13.18 14.00
N LEU A 4 -13.35 -12.42 14.55
CA LEU A 4 -13.07 -11.05 14.14
C LEU A 4 -12.49 -10.96 12.71
N PHE A 5 -11.85 -12.04 12.27
CA PHE A 5 -11.24 -12.12 10.93
C PHE A 5 -11.52 -13.47 10.31
N ASN A 6 -11.89 -13.46 9.05
CA ASN A 6 -12.01 -14.66 8.24
C ASN A 6 -10.85 -14.66 7.24
N ILE A 7 -9.77 -15.35 7.60
CA ILE A 7 -8.60 -15.49 6.71
C ILE A 7 -8.95 -16.55 5.67
N PRO A 8 -8.99 -16.22 4.38
CA PRO A 8 -9.25 -17.19 3.34
C PRO A 8 -8.18 -18.30 3.36
N ASN A 9 -8.62 -19.53 3.29
CA ASN A 9 -7.70 -20.66 3.16
C ASN A 9 -7.48 -20.92 1.66
N HIS A 10 -6.33 -20.49 1.14
CA HIS A 10 -5.95 -20.71 -0.25
C HIS A 10 -5.06 -21.94 -0.36
N ASN A 11 -5.48 -22.93 -1.14
CA ASN A 11 -4.57 -23.98 -1.62
C ASN A 11 -3.72 -23.36 -2.73
N ILE A 12 -2.51 -22.95 -2.39
CA ILE A 12 -1.55 -22.43 -3.36
C ILE A 12 -0.71 -23.61 -3.86
N ASP A 13 -0.76 -23.88 -5.16
CA ASP A 13 0.18 -24.76 -5.80
C ASP A 13 1.51 -24.03 -5.97
N THR A 14 2.54 -24.50 -5.31
CA THR A 14 3.88 -23.92 -5.36
C THR A 14 4.83 -24.67 -6.30
N SER A 15 4.33 -25.66 -7.05
CA SER A 15 5.15 -26.48 -7.93
C SER A 15 5.81 -25.69 -9.07
N ASP A 16 5.21 -24.56 -9.47
CA ASP A 16 5.68 -23.70 -10.55
C ASP A 16 6.53 -22.51 -10.06
N PHE A 17 6.83 -22.39 -8.74
CA PHE A 17 7.68 -21.35 -8.20
C PHE A 17 9.16 -21.61 -8.55
N ASN A 18 9.57 -21.17 -9.73
CA ASN A 18 10.94 -21.34 -10.22
C ASN A 18 11.93 -20.33 -9.64
N HIS A 19 11.46 -19.20 -9.10
CA HIS A 19 12.29 -18.14 -8.55
C HIS A 19 11.70 -17.59 -7.24
N TYR A 20 12.56 -17.44 -6.23
CA TYR A 20 12.14 -17.06 -4.88
C TYR A 20 11.92 -15.54 -4.71
N LEU A 21 12.57 -14.69 -5.49
CA LEU A 21 12.57 -13.23 -5.29
C LEU A 21 12.04 -12.44 -6.48
N HIS A 22 12.26 -12.89 -7.68
CA HIS A 22 11.80 -12.24 -8.91
C HIS A 22 11.43 -13.33 -9.89
N GLY A 23 10.21 -13.36 -10.32
CA GLY A 23 9.74 -14.36 -11.28
C GLY A 23 8.47 -13.91 -11.96
N ASP A 24 8.17 -14.57 -13.04
CA ASP A 24 7.02 -14.31 -13.90
C ASP A 24 5.69 -14.17 -13.10
N ILE A 25 5.56 -14.89 -11.98
CA ILE A 25 4.38 -14.84 -11.10
C ILE A 25 4.23 -13.47 -10.42
N VAL A 26 5.35 -12.87 -9.99
CA VAL A 26 5.32 -11.53 -9.37
C VAL A 26 4.97 -10.49 -10.43
N GLU A 27 5.59 -10.56 -11.61
CA GLU A 27 5.31 -9.65 -12.73
C GLU A 27 3.86 -9.79 -13.21
N GLU A 28 3.34 -11.00 -13.29
CA GLU A 28 1.94 -11.26 -13.63
C GLU A 28 1.00 -10.67 -12.58
N PHE A 29 1.29 -10.85 -11.30
CA PHE A 29 0.51 -10.26 -10.21
C PHE A 29 0.51 -8.73 -10.27
N GLU A 30 1.69 -8.13 -10.42
CA GLU A 30 1.85 -6.67 -10.56
C GLU A 30 1.04 -6.13 -11.74
N SER A 31 1.14 -6.80 -12.89
CA SER A 31 0.38 -6.42 -14.09
C SER A 31 -1.13 -6.49 -13.84
N ASN A 32 -1.61 -7.62 -13.33
CA ASN A 32 -3.04 -7.82 -13.08
C ASN A 32 -3.60 -6.85 -12.04
N PHE A 33 -2.83 -6.57 -10.98
CA PHE A 33 -3.26 -5.66 -9.92
C PHE A 33 -3.32 -4.21 -10.40
N ARG A 34 -2.26 -3.72 -11.06
CA ARG A 34 -2.25 -2.36 -11.61
C ARG A 34 -3.38 -2.14 -12.63
N ASP A 35 -3.64 -3.13 -13.49
CA ASP A 35 -4.73 -3.06 -14.47
C ASP A 35 -6.09 -2.99 -13.77
N TYR A 36 -6.28 -3.77 -12.70
CA TYR A 36 -7.51 -3.76 -11.90
C TYR A 36 -7.74 -2.39 -11.24
N VAL A 37 -6.72 -1.80 -10.63
CA VAL A 37 -6.86 -0.49 -9.97
C VAL A 37 -6.77 0.68 -10.95
N GLY A 38 -6.31 0.43 -12.17
CA GLY A 38 -6.24 1.40 -13.26
C GLY A 38 -5.03 2.33 -13.20
N ALA A 39 -3.90 1.84 -12.71
CA ALA A 39 -2.59 2.48 -12.75
C ALA A 39 -1.76 2.03 -13.96
N LYS A 40 -0.61 2.67 -14.20
CA LYS A 40 0.33 2.28 -15.28
C LYS A 40 1.50 1.45 -14.75
N TYR A 41 1.97 1.77 -13.55
CA TYR A 41 3.14 1.14 -12.93
C TYR A 41 2.75 0.52 -11.60
N SER A 42 3.48 -0.49 -11.22
CA SER A 42 3.32 -1.17 -9.94
C SER A 42 4.63 -1.80 -9.50
N CYS A 43 4.87 -1.79 -8.19
CA CYS A 43 6.00 -2.45 -7.56
C CYS A 43 5.54 -3.15 -6.28
N THR A 44 5.73 -4.46 -6.22
CA THR A 44 5.43 -5.24 -5.00
C THR A 44 6.54 -5.08 -3.97
N VAL A 45 6.13 -5.07 -2.73
CA VAL A 45 7.00 -5.01 -1.56
C VAL A 45 6.54 -6.06 -0.54
N ASN A 46 7.41 -6.39 0.41
CA ASN A 46 7.09 -7.41 1.43
C ASN A 46 5.98 -6.99 2.42
N SER A 47 5.64 -5.70 2.50
CA SER A 47 4.51 -5.20 3.30
C SER A 47 4.16 -3.76 2.94
N ALA A 48 2.91 -3.33 3.16
CA ALA A 48 2.52 -1.92 3.04
C ALA A 48 3.29 -1.01 3.99
N THR A 49 3.76 -1.51 5.13
CA THR A 49 4.64 -0.79 6.06
C THR A 49 5.94 -0.37 5.37
N ASN A 50 6.55 -1.28 4.62
CA ASN A 50 7.75 -0.95 3.84
C ASN A 50 7.45 -0.05 2.64
N ALA A 51 6.28 -0.17 2.01
CA ALA A 51 5.85 0.77 1.00
C ALA A 51 5.80 2.21 1.55
N ILE A 52 5.20 2.41 2.74
CA ILE A 52 5.16 3.71 3.42
C ILE A 52 6.57 4.20 3.75
N PHE A 53 7.43 3.32 4.30
CA PHE A 53 8.82 3.65 4.60
C PHE A 53 9.57 4.14 3.37
N LEU A 54 9.50 3.40 2.25
CA LEU A 54 10.18 3.76 1.00
C LEU A 54 9.67 5.06 0.41
N SER A 55 8.34 5.26 0.38
CA SER A 55 7.72 6.47 -0.16
C SER A 55 8.06 7.75 0.62
N LEU A 56 8.45 7.62 1.88
CA LEU A 56 8.81 8.72 2.77
C LEU A 56 10.32 8.84 3.02
N LEU A 57 11.14 7.92 2.53
CA LEU A 57 12.57 7.89 2.80
C LEU A 57 13.25 9.16 2.27
N GLY A 58 13.99 9.85 3.15
CA GLY A 58 14.76 11.04 2.80
C GLY A 58 13.92 12.32 2.56
N LYS A 59 12.63 12.33 2.87
CA LYS A 59 11.75 13.49 2.62
C LYS A 59 11.84 14.59 3.67
N ASP A 60 12.36 14.31 4.89
CA ASP A 60 12.50 15.26 6.03
C ASP A 60 11.24 16.11 6.27
N THR A 61 10.11 15.46 6.44
CA THR A 61 8.80 16.11 6.58
C THR A 61 8.10 15.74 7.90
N THR A 62 6.99 16.43 8.19
CA THR A 62 6.08 16.06 9.27
C THR A 62 4.79 15.53 8.69
N VAL A 63 4.48 14.28 8.98
CA VAL A 63 3.29 13.59 8.49
C VAL A 63 2.17 13.69 9.51
N ASN A 64 1.00 14.19 9.09
CA ASN A 64 -0.19 14.26 9.93
C ASN A 64 -0.93 12.93 9.83
N ILE A 65 -1.05 12.19 10.93
CA ILE A 65 -1.71 10.89 10.95
C ILE A 65 -2.80 10.81 12.02
N PRO A 66 -3.86 10.04 11.77
CA PRO A 66 -4.88 9.79 12.77
C PRO A 66 -4.31 9.18 14.04
N SER A 67 -4.75 9.64 15.22
CA SER A 67 -4.25 9.16 16.51
C SER A 67 -4.55 7.67 16.77
N MET A 68 -5.57 7.12 16.10
CA MET A 68 -5.95 5.69 16.21
C MET A 68 -5.36 4.82 15.09
N ILE A 69 -4.43 5.33 14.29
CA ILE A 69 -3.82 4.56 13.21
C ILE A 69 -3.02 3.37 13.76
N PRO A 70 -2.93 2.23 13.05
CA PRO A 70 -2.07 1.13 13.45
C PRO A 70 -0.61 1.58 13.65
N SER A 71 0.04 1.13 14.73
CA SER A 71 1.39 1.54 15.13
C SER A 71 2.46 1.27 14.06
N VAL A 72 2.22 0.34 13.15
CA VAL A 72 3.13 0.04 12.01
C VAL A 72 3.29 1.24 11.09
N VAL A 73 2.25 2.06 10.91
CA VAL A 73 2.32 3.31 10.12
C VAL A 73 3.22 4.31 10.82
N CYS A 74 3.05 4.50 12.14
CA CYS A 74 3.92 5.37 12.95
C CYS A 74 5.38 4.93 12.84
N ASN A 75 5.63 3.62 12.96
CA ASN A 75 6.98 3.08 12.87
C ASN A 75 7.60 3.32 11.49
N ALA A 76 6.86 3.11 10.41
CA ALA A 76 7.35 3.38 9.06
C ALA A 76 7.77 4.84 8.87
N ILE A 77 6.94 5.78 9.33
CA ILE A 77 7.23 7.23 9.23
C ILE A 77 8.47 7.59 10.05
N LEU A 78 8.56 7.14 11.30
CA LEU A 78 9.68 7.46 12.16
C LEU A 78 11.00 6.83 11.66
N THR A 79 10.95 5.58 11.21
CA THR A 79 12.15 4.89 10.70
C THR A 79 12.62 5.43 9.36
N SER A 80 11.74 6.03 8.56
CA SER A 80 12.14 6.76 7.33
C SER A 80 12.76 8.14 7.60
N GLY A 81 12.94 8.53 8.88
CA GLY A 81 13.57 9.78 9.28
C GLY A 81 12.60 10.98 9.37
N ASN A 82 11.32 10.75 9.24
CA ASN A 82 10.29 11.79 9.27
C ASN A 82 9.69 11.97 10.68
N LYS A 83 8.90 13.03 10.85
CA LYS A 83 8.22 13.37 12.10
C LYS A 83 6.74 13.07 11.98
N ILE A 84 6.09 12.84 13.13
CA ILE A 84 4.66 12.58 13.22
C ILE A 84 3.99 13.76 13.96
N ASN A 85 2.83 14.15 13.44
CA ASN A 85 1.86 14.94 14.15
C ASN A 85 0.52 14.18 14.18
N PHE A 86 0.00 13.91 15.39
CA PHE A 86 -1.28 13.21 15.51
C PHE A 86 -2.45 14.16 15.34
N ILE A 87 -3.42 13.75 14.55
CA ILE A 87 -4.67 14.49 14.32
C ILE A 87 -5.87 13.62 14.73
N ASP A 88 -6.98 14.27 15.03
CA ASP A 88 -8.25 13.62 15.31
C ASP A 88 -9.03 13.45 14.00
N ASN A 89 -8.90 12.25 13.40
CA ASN A 89 -9.57 11.87 12.15
C ASN A 89 -9.92 10.39 12.18
N THR A 90 -11.15 10.04 11.80
CA THR A 90 -11.66 8.66 11.72
C THR A 90 -12.10 8.27 10.30
N GLU A 91 -12.01 9.16 9.31
CA GLU A 91 -12.49 8.93 7.94
C GLU A 91 -11.67 7.87 7.18
N TRP A 92 -10.48 7.54 7.66
CA TRP A 92 -9.63 6.50 7.10
C TRP A 92 -10.13 5.06 7.32
N VAL A 93 -11.06 4.88 8.26
CA VAL A 93 -11.51 3.53 8.65
C VAL A 93 -12.35 2.90 7.54
N GLY A 94 -11.85 1.82 6.96
CA GLY A 94 -12.50 1.12 5.84
C GLY A 94 -12.42 1.84 4.49
N ASP A 95 -11.60 2.90 4.40
CA ASP A 95 -11.41 3.68 3.17
C ASP A 95 -9.91 3.91 2.89
N SER A 96 -9.62 4.55 1.78
CA SER A 96 -8.32 5.16 1.49
C SER A 96 -8.23 6.55 2.11
N TYR A 97 -7.04 6.98 2.47
CA TYR A 97 -6.81 8.34 2.95
C TYR A 97 -5.47 8.89 2.47
N ILE A 98 -5.36 10.22 2.43
CA ILE A 98 -4.10 10.88 2.10
C ILE A 98 -3.17 10.76 3.32
N LEU A 99 -2.13 9.93 3.20
CA LEU A 99 -1.11 9.78 4.22
C LEU A 99 -0.25 11.05 4.31
N HIS A 100 0.16 11.59 3.16
CA HIS A 100 0.92 12.83 3.08
C HIS A 100 0.71 13.52 1.73
N GLN A 101 0.70 14.87 1.76
CA GLN A 101 0.63 15.71 0.57
C GLN A 101 1.93 16.49 0.42
N PHE A 102 2.63 16.26 -0.67
CA PHE A 102 3.74 17.10 -1.13
C PHE A 102 3.24 18.18 -2.09
N GLU A 103 4.13 19.04 -2.58
CA GLU A 103 3.78 20.09 -3.53
C GLU A 103 3.22 19.53 -4.83
N ASP A 104 3.88 18.52 -5.38
CA ASP A 104 3.60 17.98 -6.71
C ASP A 104 2.77 16.69 -6.68
N TYR A 105 2.78 15.90 -5.60
CA TYR A 105 2.09 14.63 -5.48
C TYR A 105 1.64 14.33 -4.05
N LYS A 106 0.82 13.31 -3.91
CA LYS A 106 0.42 12.78 -2.60
C LYS A 106 0.69 11.28 -2.49
N ILE A 107 0.86 10.84 -1.25
CA ILE A 107 0.89 9.42 -0.89
C ILE A 107 -0.49 9.08 -0.32
N ILE A 108 -1.14 8.08 -0.91
CA ILE A 108 -2.45 7.58 -0.49
C ILE A 108 -2.26 6.20 0.14
N ASP A 109 -2.62 6.05 1.41
CA ASP A 109 -2.71 4.75 2.06
C ASP A 109 -4.09 4.15 1.79
N SER A 110 -4.12 3.07 1.03
CA SER A 110 -5.31 2.30 0.66
C SER A 110 -5.28 0.88 1.24
N ALA A 111 -4.64 0.70 2.40
CA ALA A 111 -4.53 -0.60 3.04
C ALA A 111 -5.88 -1.21 3.47
N GLN A 112 -6.97 -0.45 3.48
CA GLN A 112 -8.30 -0.91 3.89
C GLN A 112 -9.33 -0.92 2.76
N LYS A 113 -8.93 -0.56 1.53
CA LYS A 113 -9.84 -0.47 0.40
C LYS A 113 -9.16 -0.94 -0.88
N VAL A 114 -9.86 -1.78 -1.64
CA VAL A 114 -9.47 -2.18 -3.00
C VAL A 114 -10.72 -2.17 -3.88
N SER A 115 -10.68 -1.46 -4.99
CA SER A 115 -11.79 -1.39 -5.94
C SER A 115 -11.35 -1.20 -7.38
N LEU A 116 -12.20 -1.62 -8.32
CA LEU A 116 -11.94 -1.47 -9.74
C LEU A 116 -11.76 0.01 -10.14
N ASN A 117 -10.67 0.30 -10.85
CA ASN A 117 -10.27 1.63 -11.29
C ASN A 117 -10.11 2.63 -10.14
N GLN A 118 -9.69 2.18 -8.97
CA GLN A 118 -9.57 3.02 -7.78
C GLN A 118 -8.55 4.13 -7.97
N PHE A 119 -7.37 3.81 -8.53
CA PHE A 119 -6.34 4.81 -8.81
C PHE A 119 -6.87 5.95 -9.69
N LYS A 120 -7.57 5.61 -10.79
CA LYS A 120 -8.17 6.62 -11.68
C LYS A 120 -9.20 7.52 -11.02
N LYS A 121 -9.84 7.06 -9.94
CA LYS A 121 -10.90 7.80 -9.23
C LYS A 121 -10.37 8.68 -8.10
N GLU A 122 -9.27 8.26 -7.46
CA GLU A 122 -8.81 8.82 -6.19
C GLU A 122 -7.44 9.50 -6.29
N ALA A 123 -6.68 9.22 -7.36
CA ALA A 123 -5.30 9.68 -7.53
C ALA A 123 -5.12 10.50 -8.82
N ASN A 124 -4.10 11.36 -8.83
CA ASN A 124 -3.56 11.99 -10.03
C ASN A 124 -2.39 11.15 -10.57
N ASN A 125 -1.81 11.56 -11.70
CA ASN A 125 -0.76 10.78 -12.35
C ASN A 125 0.50 10.65 -11.49
N GLU A 126 0.88 11.68 -10.78
CA GLU A 126 2.11 11.77 -9.97
C GLU A 126 1.95 11.14 -8.58
N ASP A 127 0.73 10.76 -8.21
CA ASP A 127 0.44 10.23 -6.88
C ASP A 127 0.95 8.78 -6.73
N LEU A 128 1.29 8.43 -5.49
CA LEU A 128 1.58 7.06 -5.07
C LEU A 128 0.39 6.52 -4.27
N MET A 129 -0.11 5.33 -4.63
CA MET A 129 -1.15 4.65 -3.87
C MET A 129 -0.63 3.31 -3.37
N ILE A 130 -0.78 3.07 -2.06
CA ILE A 130 -0.23 1.92 -1.35
C ILE A 130 -1.36 0.99 -0.94
N PHE A 131 -1.20 -0.31 -1.22
CA PHE A 131 -2.13 -1.35 -0.79
C PHE A 131 -1.42 -2.38 0.09
N SER A 132 -2.20 -3.04 0.94
CA SER A 132 -1.72 -4.07 1.85
C SER A 132 -2.38 -5.41 1.55
N PHE A 133 -1.57 -6.47 1.57
CA PHE A 133 -2.01 -7.86 1.45
C PHE A 133 -1.89 -8.63 2.76
N TYR A 134 -1.74 -7.92 3.88
CA TYR A 134 -1.80 -8.56 5.20
C TYR A 134 -3.10 -9.37 5.35
N PRO A 135 -3.10 -10.53 6.04
CA PRO A 135 -4.23 -11.48 6.02
C PRO A 135 -5.61 -10.90 6.34
N THR A 136 -5.69 -9.80 7.08
CA THR A 136 -6.96 -9.16 7.46
C THR A 136 -7.44 -8.08 6.49
N LYS A 137 -6.72 -7.86 5.39
CA LYS A 137 -7.03 -6.80 4.41
C LYS A 137 -8.00 -7.30 3.32
N PRO A 138 -8.60 -6.39 2.52
CA PRO A 138 -9.58 -6.76 1.48
C PRO A 138 -9.06 -7.82 0.50
N VAL A 139 -7.79 -7.72 0.12
CA VAL A 139 -7.08 -8.77 -0.64
C VAL A 139 -6.05 -9.40 0.29
N GLY A 140 -6.54 -10.18 1.26
CA GLY A 140 -5.70 -10.82 2.26
C GLY A 140 -4.92 -12.00 1.69
N SER A 141 -3.63 -12.03 1.95
CA SER A 141 -2.71 -13.11 1.62
C SER A 141 -1.90 -13.49 2.87
N SER A 142 -0.72 -14.07 2.73
CA SER A 142 0.16 -14.32 3.89
C SER A 142 0.77 -13.03 4.42
N ASP A 143 1.27 -12.19 3.52
CA ASP A 143 1.76 -10.83 3.75
C ASP A 143 1.97 -10.17 2.37
N GLY A 144 2.47 -8.94 2.38
CA GLY A 144 2.81 -8.21 1.18
C GLY A 144 2.19 -6.83 1.10
N GLY A 145 2.64 -6.09 0.12
CA GLY A 145 2.09 -4.79 -0.25
C GLY A 145 2.44 -4.47 -1.69
N ILE A 146 1.85 -3.42 -2.22
CA ILE A 146 2.13 -2.91 -3.55
C ILE A 146 2.01 -1.39 -3.57
N ILE A 147 2.91 -0.75 -4.29
CA ILE A 147 2.81 0.66 -4.65
C ILE A 147 2.37 0.72 -6.10
N VAL A 148 1.44 1.59 -6.43
CA VAL A 148 1.04 1.86 -7.81
C VAL A 148 1.12 3.35 -8.09
N SER A 149 1.46 3.71 -9.35
CA SER A 149 1.55 5.08 -9.83
C SER A 149 1.29 5.15 -11.33
N ASN A 150 1.13 6.35 -11.86
CA ASN A 150 1.20 6.62 -13.29
C ASN A 150 2.48 7.36 -13.68
N ASP A 151 3.29 7.74 -12.70
CA ASP A 151 4.59 8.36 -12.88
C ASP A 151 5.68 7.28 -12.95
N GLU A 152 6.50 7.34 -13.98
CA GLU A 152 7.60 6.39 -14.18
C GLU A 152 8.69 6.56 -13.12
N ASP A 153 8.99 7.82 -12.74
CA ASP A 153 9.99 8.15 -11.72
C ASP A 153 9.53 7.73 -10.31
N GLY A 154 8.23 7.65 -10.05
CA GLY A 154 7.66 7.17 -8.79
C GLY A 154 7.78 5.66 -8.57
N ASN A 155 8.24 4.92 -9.57
CA ASN A 155 8.38 3.46 -9.55
C ASN A 155 9.86 3.00 -9.41
N GLU A 156 10.83 3.91 -9.43
CA GLU A 156 12.26 3.67 -9.16
C GLU A 156 12.57 3.81 -7.65
#